data_16ae60d5a64345bdbc27355b3861a8d1
#
_entry.id   16ae60d5a64345bdbc27355b3861a8d1
#
_cell.length_a   1.000
_cell.length_b   1.000
_cell.length_c   1.000
_cell.angle_alpha   90.00
_cell.angle_beta   90.00
_cell.angle_gamma   90.00
#
_symmetry.space_group_name_H-M   'P 1'
#
loop_
_entity.id
_entity.type
_entity.pdbx_description
1 polymer ?
#
loop_
_entity_poly.entity_id
_entity_poly.type
_entity_poly.pdbx_seq_one_letter_code
_entity_poly.pdbx_strand_id
1 'polypeptide(L)'
;MEVAVKRKHVIEIVTYLMVFLAMWVISPWVGKLLDRLYYPSPRLFSDSFVIFLVSGMVGFLGLGLTMWTIVVFKTIGKGTPNPKVPPIELVISGPYKYSRNPMAVGGFLFLLGESGVYQSPSLAGLAVLFAVILYLNTVHIEEPQLKKRFGQSYERYCETVPRFLPTLFQRDEG
;
A
#
# COMPACT_ATOMS: atom_id res chain seq x y z
N MET A 1 19.33 24.25 -11.89
CA MET A 1 17.96 24.00 -11.41
C MET A 1 17.27 22.92 -12.26
N GLU A 2 17.35 22.99 -13.56
CA GLU A 2 16.70 22.03 -14.51
C GLU A 2 17.18 20.57 -14.37
N VAL A 3 18.50 20.35 -14.18
CA VAL A 3 19.08 19.02 -14.00
C VAL A 3 18.57 18.32 -12.74
N ALA A 4 18.38 19.07 -11.64
CA ALA A 4 17.85 18.54 -10.39
C ALA A 4 16.37 18.13 -10.53
N VAL A 5 15.59 18.88 -11.28
CA VAL A 5 14.18 18.59 -11.57
C VAL A 5 14.06 17.33 -12.44
N LYS A 6 14.85 17.22 -13.51
CA LYS A 6 14.89 16.02 -14.35
C LYS A 6 15.29 14.77 -13.55
N ARG A 7 16.30 14.88 -12.68
CA ARG A 7 16.74 13.76 -11.83
C ARG A 7 15.64 13.31 -10.88
N LYS A 8 14.86 14.24 -10.29
CA LYS A 8 13.73 13.93 -9.42
C LYS A 8 12.65 13.14 -10.16
N HIS A 9 12.25 13.57 -11.36
CA HIS A 9 11.26 12.86 -12.18
C HIS A 9 11.73 11.45 -12.60
N VAL A 10 13.00 11.30 -12.97
CA VAL A 10 13.54 9.97 -13.32
C VAL A 10 13.48 9.02 -12.12
N ILE A 11 13.90 9.46 -10.93
CA ILE A 11 13.82 8.65 -9.71
C ILE A 11 12.38 8.24 -9.41
N GLU A 12 11.44 9.15 -9.58
CA GLU A 12 10.02 8.91 -9.36
C GLU A 12 9.47 7.85 -10.34
N ILE A 13 9.72 8.01 -11.63
CA ILE A 13 9.30 7.06 -12.67
C ILE A 13 9.89 5.67 -12.41
N VAL A 14 11.19 5.60 -12.13
CA VAL A 14 11.86 4.33 -11.83
C VAL A 14 11.27 3.67 -10.59
N THR A 15 10.98 4.44 -9.54
CA THR A 15 10.36 3.91 -8.31
C THR A 15 8.99 3.29 -8.61
N TYR A 16 8.12 4.00 -9.34
CA TYR A 16 6.79 3.46 -9.70
C TYR A 16 6.90 2.24 -10.62
N LEU A 17 7.83 2.26 -11.58
CA LEU A 17 8.06 1.12 -12.45
C LEU A 17 8.55 -0.11 -11.66
N MET A 18 9.47 0.07 -10.72
CA MET A 18 9.94 -1.01 -9.86
C MET A 18 8.82 -1.59 -8.99
N VAL A 19 7.99 -0.74 -8.37
CA VAL A 19 6.84 -1.18 -7.58
C VAL A 19 5.83 -1.92 -8.46
N PHE A 20 5.53 -1.40 -9.65
CA PHE A 20 4.65 -2.06 -10.61
C PHE A 20 5.19 -3.45 -10.99
N LEU A 21 6.45 -3.56 -11.38
CA LEU A 21 7.07 -4.84 -11.73
C LEU A 21 7.08 -5.81 -10.55
N ALA A 22 7.38 -5.32 -9.34
CA ALA A 22 7.38 -6.16 -8.14
C ALA A 22 5.99 -6.72 -7.84
N MET A 23 4.95 -5.90 -7.91
CA MET A 23 3.59 -6.31 -7.55
C MET A 23 2.86 -7.08 -8.67
N TRP A 24 3.11 -6.77 -9.95
CA TRP A 24 2.34 -7.34 -11.06
C TRP A 24 3.05 -8.50 -11.78
N VAL A 25 4.35 -8.57 -11.69
CA VAL A 25 5.15 -9.57 -12.42
C VAL A 25 5.89 -10.49 -11.46
N ILE A 26 6.64 -9.89 -10.51
CA ILE A 26 7.52 -10.67 -9.63
C ILE A 26 6.70 -11.42 -8.58
N SER A 27 5.70 -10.78 -7.93
CA SER A 27 4.92 -11.43 -6.87
C SER A 27 4.19 -12.68 -7.37
N PRO A 28 3.40 -12.66 -8.48
CA PRO A 28 2.73 -13.86 -8.95
C PRO A 28 3.70 -14.92 -9.46
N TRP A 29 4.82 -14.51 -10.07
CA TRP A 29 5.84 -15.46 -10.50
C TRP A 29 6.51 -16.18 -9.32
N VAL A 30 6.92 -15.43 -8.28
CA VAL A 30 7.49 -15.99 -7.04
C VAL A 30 6.46 -16.85 -6.31
N GLY A 31 5.22 -16.38 -6.17
CA GLY A 31 4.14 -17.13 -5.54
C GLY A 31 3.91 -18.48 -6.22
N LYS A 32 3.77 -18.49 -7.54
CA LYS A 32 3.62 -19.74 -8.32
C LYS A 32 4.83 -20.67 -8.24
N LEU A 33 6.04 -20.12 -8.20
CA LEU A 33 7.26 -20.90 -8.01
C LEU A 33 7.26 -21.58 -6.63
N LEU A 34 6.96 -20.85 -5.56
CA LEU A 34 6.88 -21.37 -4.20
C LEU A 34 5.78 -22.43 -4.07
N ASP A 35 4.61 -22.19 -4.68
CA ASP A 35 3.51 -23.16 -4.70
C ASP A 35 3.97 -24.51 -5.30
N ARG A 36 4.67 -24.47 -6.43
CA ARG A 36 5.19 -25.70 -7.07
C ARG A 36 6.21 -26.45 -6.22
N LEU A 37 6.98 -25.72 -5.41
CA LEU A 37 8.04 -26.32 -4.57
C LEU A 37 7.50 -26.92 -3.27
N TYR A 38 6.47 -26.30 -2.67
CA TYR A 38 6.04 -26.65 -1.31
C TYR A 38 4.66 -27.26 -1.21
N TYR A 39 3.82 -27.17 -2.25
CA TYR A 39 2.44 -27.66 -2.22
C TYR A 39 2.18 -28.66 -3.35
N PRO A 40 1.70 -29.90 -3.04
CA PRO A 40 1.38 -30.90 -4.07
C PRO A 40 0.21 -30.51 -4.97
N SER A 41 -0.74 -29.74 -4.43
CA SER A 41 -1.91 -29.19 -5.14
C SER A 41 -2.17 -27.79 -4.65
N PRO A 42 -1.48 -26.78 -5.21
CA PRO A 42 -1.50 -25.42 -4.69
C PRO A 42 -2.82 -24.72 -5.10
N ARG A 43 -3.86 -24.96 -4.33
CA ARG A 43 -5.15 -24.26 -4.49
C ARG A 43 -5.61 -23.74 -3.14
N LEU A 44 -5.93 -22.45 -3.07
CA LEU A 44 -6.52 -21.83 -1.88
C LEU A 44 -7.99 -22.18 -1.70
N PHE A 45 -8.71 -22.24 -2.82
CA PHE A 45 -10.16 -22.44 -2.83
C PHE A 45 -10.56 -23.38 -3.98
N SER A 46 -11.83 -23.80 -4.01
CA SER A 46 -12.39 -24.50 -5.18
C SER A 46 -12.40 -23.58 -6.42
N ASP A 47 -12.39 -24.18 -7.62
CA ASP A 47 -12.49 -23.46 -8.88
C ASP A 47 -13.89 -22.83 -9.03
N SER A 48 -14.14 -21.75 -8.30
CA SER A 48 -15.40 -21.02 -8.32
C SER A 48 -15.20 -19.68 -9.04
N PHE A 49 -16.01 -19.46 -10.07
CA PHE A 49 -16.04 -18.18 -10.77
C PHE A 49 -16.37 -17.01 -9.84
N VAL A 50 -17.17 -17.24 -8.81
CA VAL A 50 -17.50 -16.23 -7.79
C VAL A 50 -16.25 -15.83 -7.00
N ILE A 51 -15.43 -16.80 -6.58
CA ILE A 51 -14.18 -16.53 -5.86
C ILE A 51 -13.22 -15.75 -6.74
N PHE A 52 -13.09 -16.13 -8.02
CA PHE A 52 -12.28 -15.37 -8.98
C PHE A 52 -12.74 -13.93 -9.10
N LEU A 53 -14.04 -13.68 -9.26
CA LEU A 53 -14.60 -12.32 -9.36
C LEU A 53 -14.39 -11.52 -8.09
N VAL A 54 -14.69 -12.09 -6.91
CA VAL A 54 -14.53 -11.40 -5.62
C VAL A 54 -13.06 -11.05 -5.38
N SER A 55 -12.16 -11.99 -5.66
CA SER A 55 -10.71 -11.74 -5.53
C SER A 55 -10.22 -10.66 -6.48
N GLY A 56 -10.68 -10.68 -7.73
CA GLY A 56 -10.40 -9.63 -8.71
C GLY A 56 -10.92 -8.26 -8.26
N MET A 57 -12.13 -8.21 -7.70
CA MET A 57 -12.69 -6.97 -7.15
C MET A 57 -11.86 -6.44 -5.97
N VAL A 58 -11.46 -7.31 -5.04
CA VAL A 58 -10.60 -6.92 -3.90
C VAL A 58 -9.26 -6.35 -4.40
N GLY A 59 -8.62 -7.02 -5.36
CA GLY A 59 -7.38 -6.52 -5.96
C GLY A 59 -7.57 -5.18 -6.67
N PHE A 60 -8.65 -5.03 -7.42
CA PHE A 60 -8.97 -3.78 -8.13
C PHE A 60 -9.24 -2.62 -7.15
N LEU A 61 -9.96 -2.86 -6.06
CA LEU A 61 -10.18 -1.87 -5.00
C LEU A 61 -8.86 -1.47 -4.33
N GLY A 62 -7.98 -2.44 -4.05
CA GLY A 62 -6.64 -2.19 -3.53
C GLY A 62 -5.80 -1.31 -4.45
N LEU A 63 -5.81 -1.61 -5.75
CA LEU A 63 -5.14 -0.80 -6.76
C LEU A 63 -5.72 0.61 -6.82
N GLY A 64 -7.04 0.75 -6.85
CA GLY A 64 -7.74 2.04 -6.87
C GLY A 64 -7.39 2.90 -5.66
N LEU A 65 -7.37 2.30 -4.46
CA LEU A 65 -6.96 2.99 -3.23
C LEU A 65 -5.50 3.44 -3.31
N THR A 66 -4.60 2.60 -3.79
CA THR A 66 -3.18 2.95 -3.99
C THR A 66 -3.03 4.11 -4.97
N MET A 67 -3.70 4.08 -6.12
CA MET A 67 -3.66 5.15 -7.10
C MET A 67 -4.22 6.46 -6.56
N TRP A 68 -5.36 6.42 -5.87
CA TRP A 68 -5.95 7.60 -5.21
C TRP A 68 -4.96 8.19 -4.20
N THR A 69 -4.32 7.35 -3.40
CA THR A 69 -3.31 7.77 -2.43
C THR A 69 -2.14 8.48 -3.09
N ILE A 70 -1.62 7.94 -4.21
CA ILE A 70 -0.52 8.55 -4.97
C ILE A 70 -0.92 9.92 -5.51
N VAL A 71 -2.13 10.05 -6.05
CA VAL A 71 -2.64 11.33 -6.57
C VAL A 71 -2.72 12.37 -5.46
N VAL A 72 -3.33 12.03 -4.32
CA VAL A 72 -3.45 12.94 -3.16
C VAL A 72 -2.08 13.34 -2.63
N PHE A 73 -1.15 12.40 -2.55
CA PHE A 73 0.21 12.66 -2.09
C PHE A 73 0.97 13.63 -3.01
N LYS A 74 0.79 13.52 -4.32
CA LYS A 74 1.39 14.43 -5.30
C LYS A 74 0.77 15.82 -5.28
N THR A 75 -0.55 15.89 -5.23
CA THR A 75 -1.28 17.17 -5.36
C THR A 75 -1.23 18.00 -4.09
N ILE A 76 -1.33 17.39 -2.92
CA ILE A 76 -1.40 18.06 -1.62
C ILE A 76 -0.05 18.03 -0.92
N GLY A 77 0.57 16.85 -0.80
CA GLY A 77 1.87 16.69 -0.12
C GLY A 77 3.04 17.35 -0.83
N LYS A 78 2.88 17.71 -2.11
CA LYS A 78 3.96 18.26 -2.96
C LYS A 78 5.24 17.40 -2.93
N GLY A 79 5.07 16.10 -2.66
CA GLY A 79 6.13 15.12 -2.52
C GLY A 79 5.78 13.80 -3.20
N THR A 80 6.54 12.76 -2.87
CA THR A 80 6.26 11.39 -3.32
C THR A 80 6.31 10.43 -2.13
N PRO A 81 5.75 9.22 -2.23
CA PRO A 81 5.93 8.17 -1.22
C PRO A 81 7.40 7.75 -1.03
N ASN A 82 8.29 8.18 -1.92
CA ASN A 82 9.71 7.89 -1.83
C ASN A 82 10.36 8.69 -0.68
N PRO A 83 11.03 8.05 0.29
CA PRO A 83 11.71 8.71 1.41
C PRO A 83 12.74 9.77 0.99
N LYS A 84 13.28 9.67 -0.25
CA LYS A 84 14.22 10.67 -0.80
C LYS A 84 13.56 11.96 -1.25
N VAL A 85 12.23 11.96 -1.40
CA VAL A 85 11.43 13.12 -1.81
C VAL A 85 10.15 13.17 -0.95
N PRO A 86 10.31 13.33 0.37
CA PRO A 86 9.19 13.27 1.29
C PRO A 86 8.27 14.49 1.14
N PRO A 87 7.00 14.40 1.56
CA PRO A 87 6.04 15.50 1.47
C PRO A 87 6.51 16.70 2.32
N ILE A 88 6.23 17.89 1.81
CA ILE A 88 6.54 19.16 2.51
C ILE A 88 5.45 19.46 3.54
N GLU A 89 4.20 19.09 3.24
CA GLU A 89 3.02 19.31 4.07
C GLU A 89 2.46 17.98 4.57
N LEU A 90 1.91 17.96 5.79
CA LEU A 90 1.22 16.79 6.32
C LEU A 90 -0.08 16.57 5.55
N VAL A 91 -0.20 15.40 4.91
CA VAL A 91 -1.39 15.03 4.14
C VAL A 91 -2.40 14.36 5.05
N ILE A 92 -3.54 15.03 5.27
CA ILE A 92 -4.64 14.54 6.12
C ILE A 92 -5.97 14.46 5.37
N SER A 93 -5.94 14.54 4.04
CA SER A 93 -7.13 14.60 3.17
C SER A 93 -7.25 13.37 2.27
N GLY A 94 -8.41 13.24 1.63
CA GLY A 94 -8.69 12.06 0.80
C GLY A 94 -8.69 10.78 1.63
N PRO A 95 -8.00 9.70 1.18
CA PRO A 95 -7.94 8.43 1.90
C PRO A 95 -7.23 8.54 3.27
N TYR A 96 -6.39 9.58 3.46
CA TYR A 96 -5.72 9.85 4.72
C TYR A 96 -6.63 10.34 5.84
N LYS A 97 -7.88 10.70 5.55
CA LYS A 97 -8.91 10.96 6.57
C LYS A 97 -9.33 9.70 7.31
N TYR A 98 -9.21 8.54 6.68
CA TYR A 98 -9.73 7.27 7.18
C TYR A 98 -8.64 6.32 7.67
N SER A 99 -7.43 6.46 7.16
CA SER A 99 -6.26 5.66 7.52
C SER A 99 -5.00 6.49 7.39
N ARG A 100 -4.05 6.33 8.32
CA ARG A 100 -2.74 7.00 8.22
C ARG A 100 -1.83 6.37 7.16
N ASN A 101 -2.12 5.12 6.75
CA ASN A 101 -1.34 4.37 5.77
C ASN A 101 -2.23 3.74 4.68
N PRO A 102 -3.03 4.54 3.95
CA PRO A 102 -3.97 4.00 2.97
C PRO A 102 -3.27 3.30 1.79
N MET A 103 -2.05 3.71 1.46
CA MET A 103 -1.25 3.05 0.42
C MET A 103 -0.85 1.63 0.82
N ALA A 104 -0.46 1.42 2.08
CA ALA A 104 -0.15 0.09 2.61
C ALA A 104 -1.37 -0.83 2.61
N VAL A 105 -2.54 -0.29 2.99
CA VAL A 105 -3.82 -1.01 2.92
C VAL A 105 -4.14 -1.39 1.47
N GLY A 106 -4.00 -0.45 0.53
CA GLY A 106 -4.22 -0.71 -0.89
C GLY A 106 -3.31 -1.79 -1.45
N GLY A 107 -2.02 -1.73 -1.14
CA GLY A 107 -1.05 -2.73 -1.56
C GLY A 107 -1.32 -4.13 -0.98
N PHE A 108 -1.71 -4.20 0.30
CA PHE A 108 -2.13 -5.46 0.92
C PHE A 108 -3.37 -6.06 0.24
N LEU A 109 -4.42 -5.26 0.03
CA LEU A 109 -5.64 -5.70 -0.67
C LEU A 109 -5.34 -6.16 -2.09
N PHE A 110 -4.43 -5.49 -2.78
CA PHE A 110 -4.01 -5.89 -4.12
C PHE A 110 -3.38 -7.29 -4.11
N LEU A 111 -2.38 -7.53 -3.27
CA LEU A 111 -1.72 -8.84 -3.15
C LEU A 111 -2.68 -9.93 -2.66
N LEU A 112 -3.59 -9.60 -1.76
CA LEU A 112 -4.63 -10.52 -1.30
C LEU A 112 -5.58 -10.89 -2.45
N GLY A 113 -6.00 -9.93 -3.26
CA GLY A 113 -6.78 -10.16 -4.47
C GLY A 113 -6.04 -11.04 -5.48
N GLU A 114 -4.76 -10.76 -5.74
CA GLU A 114 -3.93 -11.62 -6.59
C GLU A 114 -3.87 -13.06 -6.06
N SER A 115 -3.71 -13.26 -4.75
CA SER A 115 -3.63 -14.60 -4.17
C SER A 115 -4.87 -15.44 -4.48
N GLY A 116 -6.04 -14.81 -4.44
CA GLY A 116 -7.31 -15.49 -4.78
C GLY A 116 -7.49 -15.69 -6.29
N VAL A 117 -7.12 -14.71 -7.12
CA VAL A 117 -7.16 -14.83 -8.60
C VAL A 117 -6.25 -15.97 -9.08
N TYR A 118 -5.05 -16.04 -8.54
CA TYR A 118 -4.07 -17.08 -8.90
C TYR A 118 -4.23 -18.38 -8.12
N GLN A 119 -5.16 -18.44 -7.15
CA GLN A 119 -5.37 -19.59 -6.26
C GLN A 119 -4.08 -20.04 -5.56
N SER A 120 -3.27 -19.07 -5.12
CA SER A 120 -1.92 -19.28 -4.63
C SER A 120 -1.81 -19.11 -3.11
N PRO A 121 -1.61 -20.18 -2.34
CA PRO A 121 -1.33 -20.08 -0.89
C PRO A 121 -0.07 -19.27 -0.59
N SER A 122 0.96 -19.41 -1.42
CA SER A 122 2.20 -18.67 -1.24
C SER A 122 2.02 -17.16 -1.45
N LEU A 123 1.17 -16.75 -2.40
CA LEU A 123 0.82 -15.32 -2.57
C LEU A 123 0.06 -14.77 -1.36
N ALA A 124 -0.83 -15.55 -0.77
CA ALA A 124 -1.50 -15.16 0.48
C ALA A 124 -0.48 -14.98 1.61
N GLY A 125 0.47 -15.90 1.75
CA GLY A 125 1.59 -15.79 2.70
C GLY A 125 2.46 -14.56 2.43
N LEU A 126 2.78 -14.27 1.17
CA LEU A 126 3.51 -13.06 0.77
C LEU A 126 2.74 -11.78 1.08
N ALA A 127 1.40 -11.76 0.90
CA ALA A 127 0.58 -10.63 1.29
C ALA A 127 0.63 -10.36 2.80
N VAL A 128 0.56 -11.41 3.63
CA VAL A 128 0.71 -11.29 5.09
C VAL A 128 2.11 -10.80 5.46
N LEU A 129 3.15 -11.37 4.87
CA LEU A 129 4.53 -10.95 5.09
C LEU A 129 4.73 -9.47 4.72
N PHE A 130 4.19 -9.04 3.59
CA PHE A 130 4.18 -7.65 3.17
C PHE A 130 3.49 -6.73 4.20
N ALA A 131 2.31 -7.13 4.69
CA ALA A 131 1.61 -6.37 5.73
C ALA A 131 2.43 -6.25 7.02
N VAL A 132 3.10 -7.32 7.46
CA VAL A 132 3.97 -7.31 8.64
C VAL A 132 5.17 -6.38 8.42
N ILE A 133 5.84 -6.47 7.28
CA ILE A 133 6.97 -5.58 6.94
C ILE A 133 6.53 -4.11 6.94
N LEU A 134 5.40 -3.80 6.30
CA LEU A 134 4.86 -2.44 6.28
C LEU A 134 4.46 -1.94 7.68
N TYR A 135 3.86 -2.81 8.50
CA TYR A 135 3.54 -2.47 9.88
C TYR A 135 4.81 -2.09 10.67
N LEU A 136 5.85 -2.92 10.59
CA LEU A 136 7.12 -2.65 11.28
C LEU A 136 7.79 -1.39 10.76
N ASN A 137 7.83 -1.19 9.44
CA ASN A 137 8.37 0.03 8.83
C ASN A 137 7.59 1.28 9.28
N THR A 138 6.27 1.22 9.28
CA THR A 138 5.43 2.33 9.72
C THR A 138 5.70 2.70 11.17
N VAL A 139 5.69 1.70 12.08
CA VAL A 139 5.83 1.94 13.53
C VAL A 139 7.23 2.42 13.89
N HIS A 140 8.27 1.80 13.30
CA HIS A 140 9.64 2.03 13.73
C HIS A 140 10.39 3.09 12.91
N ILE A 141 9.93 3.39 11.70
CA ILE A 141 10.62 4.31 10.79
C ILE A 141 9.74 5.50 10.42
N GLU A 142 8.57 5.27 9.82
CA GLU A 142 7.75 6.36 9.25
C GLU A 142 7.13 7.26 10.32
N GLU A 143 6.41 6.68 11.31
CA GLU A 143 5.76 7.47 12.36
C GLU A 143 6.75 8.30 13.19
N PRO A 144 7.91 7.78 13.63
CA PRO A 144 8.92 8.59 14.30
C PRO A 144 9.46 9.74 13.44
N GLN A 145 9.64 9.51 12.13
CA GLN A 145 10.08 10.57 11.21
C GLN A 145 9.00 11.65 11.02
N LEU A 146 7.73 11.24 10.87
CA LEU A 146 6.61 12.16 10.74
C LEU A 146 6.39 12.96 12.03
N LYS A 147 6.50 12.32 13.19
CA LYS A 147 6.43 12.98 14.49
C LYS A 147 7.56 14.01 14.67
N LYS A 148 8.80 13.66 14.32
CA LYS A 148 9.94 14.60 14.36
C LYS A 148 9.75 15.78 13.40
N ARG A 149 9.10 15.57 12.26
CA ARG A 149 8.96 16.57 11.21
C ARG A 149 7.78 17.50 11.43
N PHE A 150 6.62 16.99 11.83
CA PHE A 150 5.38 17.73 11.94
C PHE A 150 4.92 18.00 13.38
N GLY A 151 5.59 17.40 14.37
CA GLY A 151 5.35 17.66 15.80
C GLY A 151 3.90 17.45 16.22
N GLN A 152 3.35 18.44 16.92
CA GLN A 152 1.98 18.39 17.44
C GLN A 152 0.90 18.19 16.38
N SER A 153 1.10 18.68 15.15
CA SER A 153 0.14 18.48 14.07
C SER A 153 -0.02 16.99 13.72
N TYR A 154 1.08 16.24 13.74
CA TYR A 154 1.04 14.81 13.52
C TYR A 154 0.45 14.05 14.73
N GLU A 155 0.74 14.50 15.95
CA GLU A 155 0.17 13.89 17.17
C GLU A 155 -1.35 13.99 17.19
N ARG A 156 -1.92 15.18 16.93
CA ARG A 156 -3.37 15.38 16.80
C ARG A 156 -3.97 14.52 15.69
N TYR A 157 -3.30 14.39 14.56
CA TYR A 157 -3.73 13.50 13.49
C TYR A 157 -3.77 12.03 13.93
N CYS A 158 -2.81 11.58 14.74
CA CYS A 158 -2.79 10.22 15.29
C CYS A 158 -3.93 9.93 16.28
N GLU A 159 -4.43 10.95 16.98
CA GLU A 159 -5.56 10.83 17.92
C GLU A 159 -6.88 10.56 17.18
N THR A 160 -7.05 11.15 16.01
CA THR A 160 -8.30 11.10 15.24
C THR A 160 -8.34 10.02 14.16
N VAL A 161 -7.18 9.64 13.60
CA VAL A 161 -7.12 8.72 12.47
C VAL A 161 -6.33 7.46 12.81
N PRO A 162 -6.90 6.26 12.60
CA PRO A 162 -6.23 4.99 12.89
C PRO A 162 -5.09 4.72 11.92
N ARG A 163 -4.18 3.81 12.31
CA ARG A 163 -2.97 3.50 11.55
C ARG A 163 -3.26 2.84 10.20
N PHE A 164 -4.14 1.84 10.16
CA PHE A 164 -4.44 1.06 8.95
C PHE A 164 -5.93 0.91 8.68
N LEU A 165 -6.68 0.31 9.59
CA LEU A 165 -8.10 0.03 9.37
C LEU A 165 -8.90 1.33 9.48
N PRO A 166 -9.73 1.65 8.46
CA PRO A 166 -10.56 2.82 8.52
C PRO A 166 -11.57 2.69 9.68
N THR A 167 -11.67 3.71 10.50
CA THR A 167 -12.80 3.86 11.42
C THR A 167 -14.00 4.27 10.58
N LEU A 168 -14.99 3.39 10.48
CA LEU A 168 -16.26 3.69 9.82
C LEU A 168 -17.10 4.73 10.59
N PHE A 169 -16.71 5.03 11.81
CA PHE A 169 -17.32 6.05 12.67
C PHE A 169 -16.27 7.10 13.01
N GLN A 170 -16.22 8.19 12.25
CA GLN A 170 -15.66 9.43 12.78
C GLN A 170 -16.57 9.86 13.92
N ARG A 171 -16.03 10.00 15.14
CA ARG A 171 -16.70 10.83 16.16
C ARG A 171 -16.65 12.26 15.62
N ASP A 172 -17.79 12.74 15.14
CA ASP A 172 -18.02 14.17 14.99
C ASP A 172 -17.95 14.76 16.38
N GLU A 173 -16.80 15.28 16.77
CA GLU A 173 -16.72 16.18 17.90
C GLU A 173 -17.33 17.51 17.44
N GLY A 174 -18.62 17.70 17.83
CA GLY A 174 -19.37 18.94 17.70
C GLY A 174 -18.77 20.06 18.56
#